data_e4f8211409eff311f604aa478e5914e3
#
_entry.id   e4f8211409eff311f604aa478e5914e3
#
_cell.length_a   1.000
_cell.length_b   1.000
_cell.length_c   1.000
_cell.angle_alpha   90.00
_cell.angle_beta   90.00
_cell.angle_gamma   90.00
#
_symmetry.space_group_name_H-M   'P 1'
#
loop_
_entity.id
_entity.type
_entity.pdbx_description
1 polymer ?
#
loop_
_entity_poly.entity_id
_entity_poly.type
_entity_poly.pdbx_seq_one_letter_code
_entity_poly.pdbx_strand_id
1 'polypeptide(L)'
;MDNKIIAKLPKGWIDRRGNILATKKKLIKIIEDNFINFGFSALETPFAEISENIGSFLAEDQNNPMSDVFTFKDGKDNMTVLYDLSSPLARFFAENYRDLPPVYKRYQIQ
;
A
#
# COMPACT_ATOMS: atom_id res chain seq x y z
N MET A 1 -33.33 7.94 -24.34
CA MET A 1 -32.73 8.73 -23.22
C MET A 1 -31.22 8.60 -23.32
N ASP A 2 -30.56 9.68 -23.64
CA ASP A 2 -29.12 9.70 -23.66
C ASP A 2 -28.60 9.58 -22.20
N ASN A 3 -28.13 8.40 -21.82
CA ASN A 3 -27.43 8.19 -20.57
C ASN A 3 -26.03 8.82 -20.69
N LYS A 4 -25.96 10.15 -20.55
CA LYS A 4 -24.70 10.88 -20.59
C LYS A 4 -23.89 10.51 -19.37
N ILE A 5 -22.81 9.76 -19.56
CA ILE A 5 -21.86 9.41 -18.50
C ILE A 5 -21.13 10.68 -18.08
N ILE A 6 -21.27 11.06 -16.82
CA ILE A 6 -20.55 12.20 -16.25
C ILE A 6 -19.20 11.70 -15.70
N ALA A 7 -18.12 12.25 -16.24
CA ALA A 7 -16.77 11.94 -15.76
C ALA A 7 -16.57 12.54 -14.36
N LYS A 8 -16.31 11.68 -13.38
CA LYS A 8 -16.06 12.08 -11.99
C LYS A 8 -15.08 11.14 -11.31
N LEU A 9 -14.33 11.66 -10.37
CA LEU A 9 -13.47 10.87 -9.52
C LEU A 9 -14.26 10.14 -8.42
N PRO A 10 -13.81 8.96 -8.00
CA PRO A 10 -14.30 8.34 -6.77
C PRO A 10 -14.05 9.27 -5.56
N LYS A 11 -14.92 9.17 -4.55
CA LYS A 11 -14.79 9.96 -3.33
C LYS A 11 -13.44 9.70 -2.64
N GLY A 12 -12.71 10.75 -2.33
CA GLY A 12 -11.42 10.67 -1.64
C GLY A 12 -10.20 10.44 -2.56
N TRP A 13 -10.42 10.34 -3.88
CA TRP A 13 -9.34 10.17 -4.86
C TRP A 13 -9.06 11.46 -5.60
N ILE A 14 -7.82 11.65 -6.02
CA ILE A 14 -7.42 12.82 -6.79
C ILE A 14 -6.48 12.44 -7.94
N ASP A 15 -6.57 13.14 -9.05
CA ASP A 15 -5.56 13.13 -10.09
C ASP A 15 -4.46 14.14 -9.74
N ARG A 16 -3.22 13.77 -9.97
CA ARG A 16 -2.07 14.68 -9.83
C ARG A 16 -1.37 14.84 -11.15
N ARG A 17 -1.06 16.09 -11.52
CA ARG A 17 -0.41 16.40 -12.80
C ARG A 17 0.50 17.63 -12.71
N GLY A 18 1.32 17.81 -13.74
CA GLY A 18 2.14 19.02 -13.92
C GLY A 18 3.13 19.24 -12.80
N ASN A 19 3.27 20.48 -12.36
CA ASN A 19 4.25 20.89 -11.36
C ASN A 19 4.06 20.21 -9.99
N ILE A 20 2.81 19.95 -9.60
CA ILE A 20 2.51 19.27 -8.33
C ILE A 20 3.09 17.86 -8.35
N LEU A 21 2.87 17.11 -9.43
CA LEU A 21 3.42 15.76 -9.57
C LEU A 21 4.94 15.78 -9.69
N ALA A 22 5.50 16.72 -10.45
CA ALA A 22 6.94 16.87 -10.60
C ALA A 22 7.63 17.17 -9.26
N THR A 23 7.05 18.06 -8.46
CA THR A 23 7.54 18.39 -7.11
C THR A 23 7.47 17.20 -6.17
N LYS A 24 6.36 16.46 -6.20
CA LYS A 24 6.21 15.21 -5.43
C LYS A 24 7.31 14.20 -5.77
N LYS A 25 7.58 13.99 -7.06
CA LYS A 25 8.62 13.05 -7.51
C LYS A 25 10.02 13.50 -7.07
N LYS A 26 10.34 14.79 -7.10
CA LYS A 26 11.59 15.32 -6.58
C LYS A 26 11.75 15.06 -5.08
N LEU A 27 10.70 15.31 -4.31
CA LEU A 27 10.70 15.06 -2.87
C LEU A 27 10.93 13.57 -2.56
N ILE A 28 10.22 12.68 -3.26
CA ILE A 28 10.39 11.24 -3.11
C ILE A 28 11.85 10.84 -3.41
N LYS A 29 12.42 11.37 -4.50
CA LYS A 29 13.83 11.06 -4.85
C LYS A 29 14.81 11.49 -3.77
N ILE A 30 14.65 12.66 -3.19
CA ILE A 30 15.51 13.14 -2.09
C ILE A 30 15.42 12.20 -0.89
N ILE A 31 14.20 11.77 -0.53
CA ILE A 31 13.98 10.85 0.59
C ILE A 31 14.61 9.49 0.29
N GLU A 32 14.40 8.94 -0.90
CA GLU A 32 14.98 7.65 -1.32
C GLU A 32 16.50 7.67 -1.28
N ASP A 33 17.13 8.71 -1.85
CA ASP A 33 18.59 8.85 -1.86
C ASP A 33 19.18 8.86 -0.43
N ASN A 34 18.48 9.49 0.52
CA ASN A 34 18.87 9.45 1.93
C ASN A 34 18.76 8.03 2.52
N PHE A 35 17.68 7.32 2.28
CA PHE A 35 17.53 5.93 2.74
C PHE A 35 18.62 5.03 2.18
N ILE A 36 18.90 5.13 0.88
CA ILE A 36 19.96 4.36 0.22
C ILE A 36 21.34 4.67 0.85
N ASN A 37 21.64 5.93 1.11
CA ASN A 37 22.90 6.34 1.74
C ASN A 37 23.09 5.77 3.15
N PHE A 38 22.00 5.51 3.86
CA PHE A 38 22.02 4.87 5.18
C PHE A 38 21.89 3.33 5.12
N GLY A 39 21.99 2.73 3.94
CA GLY A 39 22.00 1.28 3.76
C GLY A 39 20.64 0.61 3.79
N PHE A 40 19.57 1.35 3.53
CA PHE A 40 18.23 0.80 3.37
C PHE A 40 18.00 0.32 1.93
N SER A 41 17.38 -0.83 1.79
CA SER A 41 16.99 -1.40 0.49
C SER A 41 15.55 -1.05 0.15
N ALA A 42 15.30 -0.79 -1.12
CA ALA A 42 13.95 -0.56 -1.62
C ALA A 42 13.10 -1.83 -1.54
N LEU A 43 11.87 -1.69 -1.10
CA LEU A 43 10.84 -2.72 -1.15
C LEU A 43 9.57 -2.10 -1.71
N GLU A 44 8.89 -2.84 -2.56
CA GLU A 44 7.55 -2.53 -3.04
C GLU A 44 6.71 -3.80 -2.91
N THR A 45 5.56 -3.68 -2.27
CA THR A 45 4.60 -4.76 -2.08
C THR A 45 3.35 -4.49 -2.92
N PRO A 46 2.51 -5.49 -3.21
CA PRO A 46 1.29 -5.29 -3.99
C PRO A 46 0.36 -4.23 -3.38
N PHE A 47 -0.43 -3.58 -4.23
CA PHE A 47 -1.43 -2.59 -3.78
C PHE A 47 -2.57 -3.20 -2.96
N ALA A 48 -2.75 -4.52 -3.00
CA ALA A 48 -3.73 -5.27 -2.23
C ALA A 48 -3.12 -6.57 -1.72
N GLU A 49 -3.53 -6.98 -0.54
CA GLU A 49 -3.13 -8.22 0.12
C GLU A 49 -4.33 -9.15 0.29
N ILE A 50 -4.08 -10.45 0.42
CA ILE A 50 -5.11 -11.40 0.84
C ILE A 50 -5.55 -11.02 2.26
N SER A 51 -6.86 -10.86 2.46
CA SER A 51 -7.39 -10.30 3.72
C SER A 51 -6.99 -11.12 4.95
N GLU A 52 -6.85 -12.42 4.82
CA GLU A 52 -6.40 -13.30 5.92
C GLU A 52 -4.98 -12.97 6.41
N ASN A 53 -4.11 -12.49 5.54
CA ASN A 53 -2.73 -12.13 5.89
C ASN A 53 -2.65 -10.85 6.75
N ILE A 54 -3.69 -10.04 6.74
CA ILE A 54 -3.73 -8.76 7.49
C ILE A 54 -4.20 -8.98 8.92
N GLY A 55 -4.89 -10.09 9.17
CA GLY A 55 -5.38 -10.48 10.47
C GLY A 55 -6.89 -10.28 10.65
N SER A 56 -7.50 -11.17 11.41
CA SER A 56 -8.94 -11.21 11.65
C SER A 56 -9.46 -10.03 12.47
N PHE A 57 -8.60 -9.33 13.18
CA PHE A 57 -8.98 -8.21 14.04
C PHE A 57 -9.57 -7.01 13.27
N LEU A 58 -9.32 -6.93 11.96
CA LEU A 58 -9.89 -5.89 11.11
C LEU A 58 -11.27 -6.23 10.57
N ALA A 59 -11.63 -7.51 10.53
CA ALA A 59 -12.82 -7.99 9.83
C ALA A 59 -14.09 -8.06 10.71
N GLU A 60 -13.96 -8.11 12.04
CA GLU A 60 -15.06 -8.49 12.93
C GLU A 60 -15.55 -7.38 13.87
N ASP A 61 -14.81 -6.30 14.04
CA ASP A 61 -15.19 -5.24 14.98
C ASP A 61 -15.80 -4.03 14.27
N GLN A 62 -17.12 -4.05 14.13
CA GLN A 62 -17.90 -2.94 13.54
C GLN A 62 -17.74 -1.60 14.30
N ASN A 63 -17.19 -1.62 15.49
CA ASN A 63 -16.92 -0.43 16.31
C ASN A 63 -15.48 0.05 16.21
N ASN A 64 -14.62 -0.65 15.46
CA ASN A 64 -13.23 -0.25 15.27
C ASN A 64 -13.13 0.71 14.09
N PRO A 65 -12.65 1.97 14.29
CA PRO A 65 -12.43 2.91 13.19
C PRO A 65 -11.46 2.40 12.11
N MET A 66 -10.64 1.40 12.42
CA MET A 66 -9.74 0.74 11.49
C MET A 66 -10.41 -0.37 10.64
N SER A 67 -11.69 -0.66 10.87
CA SER A 67 -12.44 -1.62 10.06
C SER A 67 -12.86 -1.06 8.69
N ASP A 68 -12.74 0.24 8.48
CA ASP A 68 -13.09 0.92 7.23
C ASP A 68 -12.00 0.76 6.16
N VAL A 69 -11.62 -0.48 5.86
CA VAL A 69 -10.70 -0.80 4.76
C VAL A 69 -11.47 -1.18 3.51
N PHE A 70 -10.94 -0.80 2.35
CA PHE A 70 -11.53 -1.21 1.08
C PHE A 70 -11.19 -2.67 0.79
N THR A 71 -12.22 -3.47 0.57
CA THR A 71 -12.10 -4.89 0.24
C THR A 71 -12.79 -5.22 -1.07
N PHE A 72 -12.32 -6.25 -1.74
CA PHE A 72 -12.93 -6.78 -2.95
C PHE A 72 -12.66 -8.28 -3.06
N LYS A 73 -13.36 -8.97 -3.96
CA LYS A 73 -13.10 -10.37 -4.26
C LYS A 73 -12.31 -10.50 -5.56
N ASP A 74 -11.26 -11.32 -5.51
CA ASP A 74 -10.53 -11.80 -6.67
C ASP A 74 -10.70 -13.32 -6.75
N GLY A 75 -11.62 -13.77 -7.59
CA GLY A 75 -11.97 -15.19 -7.67
C GLY A 75 -12.49 -15.72 -6.33
N LYS A 76 -11.70 -16.56 -5.65
CA LYS A 76 -12.03 -17.14 -4.34
C LYS A 76 -11.52 -16.32 -3.16
N ASP A 77 -10.53 -15.45 -3.39
CA ASP A 77 -9.84 -14.74 -2.34
C ASP A 77 -10.53 -13.41 -2.02
N ASN A 78 -10.63 -13.12 -0.73
CA ASN A 78 -10.96 -11.78 -0.26
C ASN A 78 -9.67 -10.96 -0.20
N MET A 79 -9.68 -9.80 -0.85
CA MET A 79 -8.55 -8.90 -0.96
C MET A 79 -8.82 -7.62 -0.18
N THR A 80 -7.79 -7.10 0.46
CA THR A 80 -7.83 -5.80 1.14
C THR A 80 -6.86 -4.84 0.46
N VAL A 81 -7.36 -3.66 0.09
CA VAL A 81 -6.52 -2.60 -0.49
C VAL A 81 -5.54 -2.09 0.56
N LEU A 82 -4.34 -1.78 0.11
CA LEU A 82 -3.25 -1.25 0.95
C LEU A 82 -3.72 -0.05 1.79
N TYR A 83 -3.56 -0.15 3.11
CA TYR A 83 -3.85 0.92 4.06
C TYR A 83 -2.66 1.22 4.98
N ASP A 84 -1.74 0.26 5.12
CA ASP A 84 -0.48 0.42 5.85
C ASP A 84 0.67 -0.29 5.10
N LEU A 85 1.88 -0.12 5.55
CA LEU A 85 3.07 -0.78 4.99
C LEU A 85 3.68 -1.83 5.92
N SER A 86 3.17 -1.96 7.14
CA SER A 86 3.69 -2.88 8.15
C SER A 86 3.14 -4.29 7.98
N SER A 87 1.84 -4.45 7.71
CA SER A 87 1.24 -5.77 7.46
C SER A 87 1.80 -6.46 6.22
N PRO A 88 1.92 -5.78 5.06
CA PRO A 88 2.60 -6.36 3.90
C PRO A 88 4.07 -6.72 4.15
N LEU A 89 4.78 -5.92 4.94
CA LEU A 89 6.16 -6.23 5.34
C LEU A 89 6.22 -7.52 6.15
N ALA A 90 5.31 -7.72 7.10
CA ALA A 90 5.26 -8.93 7.92
C ALA A 90 5.04 -10.19 7.06
N ARG A 91 4.12 -10.12 6.09
CA ARG A 91 3.92 -11.22 5.12
C ARG A 91 5.18 -11.46 4.29
N PHE A 92 5.75 -10.41 3.71
CA PHE A 92 6.98 -10.50 2.90
C PHE A 92 8.12 -11.12 3.70
N PHE A 93 8.32 -10.68 4.93
CA PHE A 93 9.34 -11.22 5.81
C PHE A 93 9.11 -12.70 6.12
N ALA A 94 7.87 -13.09 6.43
CA ALA A 94 7.53 -14.48 6.71
C ALA A 94 7.82 -15.40 5.52
N GLU A 95 7.60 -14.94 4.29
CA GLU A 95 7.89 -15.72 3.08
C GLU A 95 9.38 -15.82 2.76
N ASN A 96 10.15 -14.78 3.08
CA ASN A 96 11.53 -14.63 2.56
C ASN A 96 12.61 -14.60 3.64
N TYR A 97 12.29 -14.81 4.93
CA TYR A 97 13.22 -14.61 6.04
C TYR A 97 14.53 -15.40 5.92
N ARG A 98 14.51 -16.54 5.22
CA ARG A 98 15.71 -17.37 5.02
C ARG A 98 16.72 -16.75 4.06
N ASP A 99 16.24 -15.93 3.13
CA ASP A 99 17.04 -15.29 2.09
C ASP A 99 17.40 -13.84 2.43
N LEU A 100 16.83 -13.31 3.51
CA LEU A 100 17.10 -11.96 3.98
C LEU A 100 18.31 -11.91 4.91
N PRO A 101 19.06 -10.79 4.93
CA PRO A 101 20.15 -10.62 5.87
C PRO A 101 19.63 -10.63 7.32
N PRO A 102 20.50 -10.97 8.32
CA PRO A 102 20.12 -10.99 9.74
C PRO A 102 19.52 -9.69 10.26
N VAL A 103 19.95 -8.57 9.69
CA VAL A 103 19.36 -7.24 9.90
C VAL A 103 18.86 -6.75 8.55
N TYR A 104 17.56 -6.81 8.35
CA TYR A 104 16.92 -6.34 7.12
C TYR A 104 16.44 -4.90 7.27
N LYS A 105 17.11 -4.01 6.56
CA LYS A 105 16.80 -2.57 6.53
C LYS A 105 16.10 -2.26 5.21
N ARG A 106 14.83 -1.93 5.28
CA ARG A 106 14.05 -1.58 4.07
C ARG A 106 13.48 -0.17 4.17
N TYR A 107 13.29 0.45 3.02
CA TYR A 107 12.42 1.61 2.89
C TYR A 107 11.34 1.31 1.83
N GLN A 108 10.20 1.97 1.98
CA GLN A 108 9.03 1.75 1.15
C GLN A 108 8.22 3.05 1.08
N ILE A 109 7.89 3.48 -0.13
CA ILE A 109 7.12 4.70 -0.39
C ILE A 109 6.01 4.32 -1.37
N GLN A 110 4.82 4.17 -0.86
CA GLN A 110 3.63 3.74 -1.62
C GLN A 110 2.38 4.51 -1.20
#